data_38109453a94bce737eb4def9f61a38c0
#
_entry.id   38109453a94bce737eb4def9f61a38c0
#
_cell.length_a   1.000
_cell.length_b   1.000
_cell.length_c   1.000
_cell.angle_alpha   90.00
_cell.angle_beta   90.00
_cell.angle_gamma   90.00
#
_symmetry.space_group_name_H-M   'P 1'
#
loop_
_entity.id
_entity.type
_entity.pdbx_description
1 polymer ?
#
loop_
_entity_poly.entity_id
_entity_poly.type
_entity_poly.pdbx_seq_one_letter_code
_entity_poly.pdbx_strand_id
1 'polypeptide(L)'
;MSTAPDILIATASASSPEALLLQDELSAVLQQLSGDSGRASFDAEAPDPRAGFYVAKNGAGQLLGCAALRPLGQSGSTTAELKRMFARPGSAGVGAALLAHAEAEALRLGYRAVALSTRVINTRAVAFYGKHGYAPVAPWGKYVGAAQSICLGKLL
;
A
#
# COMPACT_ATOMS: atom_id res chain seq x y z
N MET A 1 18.99 0.78 26.89
CA MET A 1 17.60 1.24 26.64
C MET A 1 17.36 1.24 25.13
N SER A 2 16.47 0.38 24.68
CA SER A 2 16.18 0.33 23.25
C SER A 2 15.17 1.41 22.91
N THR A 3 15.52 2.32 22.01
CA THR A 3 14.59 3.25 21.42
C THR A 3 13.99 2.62 20.17
N ALA A 4 12.69 2.82 19.96
CA ALA A 4 12.08 2.45 18.69
C ALA A 4 12.84 3.14 17.55
N PRO A 5 13.13 2.48 16.43
CA PRO A 5 13.76 3.16 15.30
C PRO A 5 12.86 4.30 14.83
N ASP A 6 13.47 5.44 14.56
CA ASP A 6 12.76 6.59 14.00
C ASP A 6 12.26 6.22 12.60
N ILE A 7 10.97 6.34 12.40
CA ILE A 7 10.34 6.12 11.09
C ILE A 7 9.78 7.46 10.63
N LEU A 8 10.37 7.99 9.57
CA LEU A 8 9.97 9.28 8.99
C LEU A 8 9.30 9.01 7.65
N ILE A 9 8.05 9.42 7.52
CA ILE A 9 7.26 9.18 6.31
C ILE A 9 6.98 10.52 5.64
N ALA A 10 7.29 10.59 4.35
CA ALA A 10 7.07 11.79 3.55
C ALA A 10 6.40 11.44 2.22
N THR A 11 5.64 12.40 1.71
CA THR A 11 5.07 12.31 0.37
C THR A 11 6.19 12.42 -0.66
N ALA A 12 6.11 11.61 -1.69
CA ALA A 12 7.07 11.58 -2.79
C ALA A 12 6.34 11.39 -4.11
N SER A 13 7.01 11.67 -5.22
CA SER A 13 6.50 11.27 -6.52
C SER A 13 6.69 9.77 -6.70
N ALA A 14 5.69 9.09 -7.26
CA ALA A 14 5.79 7.66 -7.60
C ALA A 14 6.90 7.37 -8.61
N SER A 15 7.35 8.38 -9.34
CA SER A 15 8.44 8.27 -10.31
C SER A 15 9.79 8.76 -9.79
N SER A 16 9.88 9.15 -8.51
CA SER A 16 11.17 9.52 -7.92
C SER A 16 12.11 8.31 -7.87
N PRO A 17 13.44 8.53 -7.89
CA PRO A 17 14.40 7.41 -7.81
C PRO A 17 14.16 6.49 -6.61
N GLU A 18 13.88 7.07 -5.45
CA GLU A 18 13.62 6.30 -4.22
C GLU A 18 12.34 5.47 -4.32
N ALA A 19 11.26 6.07 -4.84
CA ALA A 19 10.01 5.38 -5.06
C ALA A 19 10.16 4.23 -6.06
N LEU A 20 10.88 4.45 -7.15
CA LEU A 20 11.13 3.42 -8.16
C LEU A 20 11.94 2.27 -7.60
N LEU A 21 12.99 2.56 -6.80
CA LEU A 21 13.80 1.52 -6.19
C LEU A 21 12.96 0.62 -5.26
N LEU A 22 12.13 1.22 -4.40
CA LEU A 22 11.27 0.46 -3.51
C LEU A 22 10.21 -0.34 -4.26
N GLN A 23 9.64 0.23 -5.33
CA GLN A 23 8.69 -0.50 -6.17
C GLN A 23 9.35 -1.67 -6.90
N ASP A 24 10.59 -1.54 -7.33
CA ASP A 24 11.34 -2.62 -7.95
C ASP A 24 11.56 -3.77 -6.95
N GLU A 25 11.89 -3.46 -5.71
CA GLU A 25 12.06 -4.45 -4.66
C GLU A 25 10.74 -5.17 -4.36
N LEU A 26 9.64 -4.43 -4.24
CA LEU A 26 8.31 -5.03 -4.04
C LEU A 26 7.92 -5.92 -5.22
N SER A 27 8.15 -5.45 -6.43
CA SER A 27 7.83 -6.21 -7.64
C SER A 27 8.56 -7.54 -7.67
N ALA A 28 9.84 -7.57 -7.26
CA ALA A 28 10.62 -8.81 -7.19
C ALA A 28 10.04 -9.78 -6.15
N VAL A 29 9.64 -9.29 -4.98
CA VAL A 29 9.02 -10.12 -3.93
C VAL A 29 7.71 -10.72 -4.41
N LEU A 30 6.83 -9.89 -5.01
CA LEU A 30 5.53 -10.35 -5.49
C LEU A 30 5.67 -11.33 -6.67
N GLN A 31 6.63 -11.11 -7.55
CA GLN A 31 6.90 -12.00 -8.68
C GLN A 31 7.29 -13.39 -8.19
N GLN A 32 8.13 -13.48 -7.17
CA GLN A 32 8.49 -14.77 -6.57
C GLN A 32 7.34 -15.45 -5.84
N LEU A 33 6.50 -14.66 -5.16
CA LEU A 33 5.41 -15.18 -4.34
C LEU A 33 4.25 -15.70 -5.20
N SER A 34 3.85 -14.95 -6.23
CA SER A 34 2.61 -15.22 -6.98
C SER A 34 2.77 -15.28 -8.49
N GLY A 35 3.97 -14.98 -9.01
CA GLY A 35 4.21 -14.91 -10.45
C GLY A 35 3.73 -13.60 -11.10
N ASP A 36 3.25 -12.64 -10.31
CA ASP A 36 2.77 -11.35 -10.79
C ASP A 36 3.38 -10.23 -9.92
N SER A 37 4.10 -9.30 -10.57
CA SER A 37 4.74 -8.18 -9.88
C SER A 37 3.76 -7.12 -9.38
N GLY A 38 2.53 -7.11 -9.89
CA GLY A 38 1.54 -6.06 -9.60
C GLY A 38 1.86 -4.72 -10.24
N ARG A 39 3.00 -4.58 -10.93
CA ARG A 39 3.49 -3.31 -11.47
C ARG A 39 2.56 -2.73 -12.53
N ALA A 40 2.10 -3.57 -13.44
CA ALA A 40 1.23 -3.15 -14.54
C ALA A 40 -0.08 -2.54 -14.04
N SER A 41 -0.63 -3.06 -12.94
CA SER A 41 -1.86 -2.52 -12.35
C SER A 41 -1.67 -1.12 -11.79
N PHE A 42 -0.45 -0.77 -11.37
CA PHE A 42 -0.14 0.54 -10.82
C PHE A 42 0.28 1.54 -11.90
N ASP A 43 1.17 1.12 -12.81
CA ASP A 43 1.73 1.99 -13.85
C ASP A 43 0.68 2.44 -14.88
N ALA A 44 -0.42 1.67 -15.02
CA ALA A 44 -1.50 2.01 -15.96
C ALA A 44 -2.40 3.15 -15.45
N GLU A 45 -2.18 3.63 -14.22
CA GLU A 45 -3.06 4.63 -13.61
C GLU A 45 -2.83 6.03 -14.15
N ALA A 46 -3.94 6.75 -14.37
CA ALA A 46 -3.88 8.18 -14.66
C ALA A 46 -3.59 8.96 -13.36
N PRO A 47 -2.84 10.07 -13.44
CA PRO A 47 -2.67 10.94 -12.27
C PRO A 47 -4.01 11.46 -11.75
N ASP A 48 -4.14 11.56 -10.41
CA ASP A 48 -5.32 12.07 -9.74
C ASP A 48 -4.88 12.97 -8.59
N PRO A 49 -5.56 14.13 -8.36
CA PRO A 49 -5.18 15.05 -7.27
C PRO A 49 -5.35 14.45 -5.89
N ARG A 50 -6.15 13.40 -5.74
CA ARG A 50 -6.32 12.67 -4.48
C ARG A 50 -5.50 11.39 -4.40
N ALA A 51 -4.56 11.19 -5.31
CA ALA A 51 -3.56 10.13 -5.24
C ALA A 51 -2.32 10.61 -4.47
N GLY A 52 -1.64 9.70 -3.79
CA GLY A 52 -0.41 10.00 -3.09
C GLY A 52 0.54 8.81 -3.08
N PHE A 53 1.83 9.11 -2.99
CA PHE A 53 2.86 8.10 -2.80
C PHE A 53 3.70 8.51 -1.59
N TYR A 54 3.98 7.56 -0.71
CA TYR A 54 4.64 7.81 0.57
C TYR A 54 5.86 6.92 0.71
N VAL A 55 6.96 7.52 1.19
CA VAL A 55 8.23 6.82 1.40
C VAL A 55 8.60 6.92 2.87
N ALA A 56 8.95 5.80 3.47
CA ALA A 56 9.42 5.72 4.85
C ALA A 56 10.93 5.60 4.88
N LYS A 57 11.57 6.38 5.73
CA LYS A 57 13.02 6.38 5.97
C LYS A 57 13.30 6.31 7.46
N ASN A 58 14.50 5.88 7.83
CA ASN A 58 14.97 6.03 9.22
C ASN A 58 15.69 7.37 9.42
N GLY A 59 16.15 7.63 10.63
CA GLY A 59 16.85 8.87 10.97
C GLY A 59 18.17 9.08 10.22
N ALA A 60 18.76 8.01 9.67
CA ALA A 60 19.96 8.08 8.83
C ALA A 60 19.64 8.26 7.34
N GLY A 61 18.38 8.39 6.97
CA GLY A 61 17.96 8.58 5.58
C GLY A 61 17.88 7.29 4.76
N GLN A 62 18.01 6.13 5.39
CA GLN A 62 17.88 4.86 4.68
C GLN A 62 16.44 4.56 4.37
N LEU A 63 16.16 4.03 3.17
CA LEU A 63 14.82 3.65 2.75
C LEU A 63 14.33 2.44 3.54
N LEU A 64 13.08 2.51 4.02
CA LEU A 64 12.47 1.44 4.80
C LEU A 64 11.26 0.82 4.11
N GLY A 65 10.51 1.58 3.33
CA GLY A 65 9.31 1.08 2.66
C GLY A 65 8.52 2.16 1.97
N CYS A 66 7.39 1.78 1.40
CA CYS A 66 6.52 2.70 0.65
C CYS A 66 5.07 2.24 0.69
N ALA A 67 4.18 3.16 0.30
CA ALA A 67 2.75 2.90 0.08
C ALA A 67 2.19 3.93 -0.87
N ALA A 68 1.12 3.59 -1.57
CA ALA A 68 0.42 4.49 -2.46
C ALA A 68 -1.07 4.47 -2.19
N LEU A 69 -1.72 5.60 -2.42
CA LEU A 69 -3.19 5.75 -2.38
C LEU A 69 -3.67 6.33 -3.70
N ARG A 70 -4.87 5.90 -4.11
CA ARG A 70 -5.58 6.49 -5.24
C ARG A 70 -7.09 6.31 -5.04
N PRO A 71 -7.93 7.06 -5.77
CA PRO A 71 -9.37 6.79 -5.71
C PRO A 71 -9.67 5.36 -6.20
N LEU A 72 -10.56 4.67 -5.50
CA LEU A 72 -10.99 3.34 -5.95
C LEU A 72 -11.93 3.48 -7.15
N GLY A 73 -11.49 3.00 -8.29
CA GLY A 73 -12.27 2.92 -9.52
C GLY A 73 -12.43 4.24 -10.26
N GLN A 74 -12.79 5.32 -9.59
CA GLN A 74 -13.05 6.61 -10.25
C GLN A 74 -12.66 7.79 -9.36
N SER A 75 -12.42 8.93 -9.97
CA SER A 75 -11.87 10.13 -9.33
C SER A 75 -12.72 10.65 -8.15
N GLY A 76 -14.04 10.53 -8.20
CA GLY A 76 -14.96 10.99 -7.15
C GLY A 76 -15.22 9.98 -6.03
N SER A 77 -14.52 8.85 -6.00
CA SER A 77 -14.76 7.79 -5.02
C SER A 77 -14.54 8.27 -3.58
N THR A 78 -15.37 7.79 -2.66
CA THR A 78 -15.20 7.99 -1.22
C THR A 78 -14.28 6.94 -0.59
N THR A 79 -13.86 5.96 -1.36
CA THR A 79 -12.92 4.92 -0.92
C THR A 79 -11.59 5.11 -1.61
N ALA A 80 -10.51 5.11 -0.82
CA ALA A 80 -9.16 5.08 -1.35
C ALA A 80 -8.72 3.63 -1.56
N GLU A 81 -8.02 3.39 -2.66
CA GLU A 81 -7.35 2.11 -2.87
C GLU A 81 -5.90 2.20 -2.44
N LEU A 82 -5.50 1.32 -1.52
CA LEU A 82 -4.11 1.19 -1.08
C LEU A 82 -3.36 0.29 -2.05
N LYS A 83 -2.22 0.77 -2.54
CA LYS A 83 -1.38 0.06 -3.51
C LYS A 83 0.08 0.11 -3.09
N ARG A 84 0.89 -0.77 -3.62
CA ARG A 84 2.36 -0.77 -3.47
C ARG A 84 2.84 -0.68 -2.03
N MET A 85 2.09 -1.25 -1.08
CA MET A 85 2.52 -1.33 0.32
C MET A 85 3.71 -2.29 0.44
N PHE A 86 4.82 -1.77 0.92
CA PHE A 86 6.04 -2.55 1.06
C PHE A 86 6.86 -2.06 2.26
N ALA A 87 7.28 -3.00 3.09
CA ALA A 87 8.25 -2.75 4.16
C ALA A 87 9.44 -3.66 3.90
N ARG A 88 10.65 -3.09 3.89
CA ARG A 88 11.86 -3.88 3.69
C ARG A 88 12.01 -4.94 4.79
N PRO A 89 12.53 -6.13 4.47
CA PRO A 89 12.80 -7.15 5.49
C PRO A 89 13.68 -6.60 6.62
N GLY A 90 13.35 -6.93 7.86
CA GLY A 90 14.09 -6.46 9.03
C GLY A 90 13.72 -5.07 9.52
N SER A 91 12.79 -4.37 8.87
CA SER A 91 12.32 -3.04 9.29
C SER A 91 11.08 -3.16 10.16
N ALA A 92 11.27 -3.39 11.46
CA ALA A 92 10.16 -3.60 12.39
C ALA A 92 9.26 -2.36 12.50
N GLY A 93 7.93 -2.56 12.40
CA GLY A 93 6.95 -1.51 12.59
C GLY A 93 6.72 -0.59 11.39
N VAL A 94 7.48 -0.75 10.32
CA VAL A 94 7.37 0.14 9.15
C VAL A 94 6.05 -0.05 8.41
N GLY A 95 5.60 -1.30 8.23
CA GLY A 95 4.31 -1.57 7.60
C GLY A 95 3.15 -0.92 8.36
N ALA A 96 3.12 -1.08 9.68
CA ALA A 96 2.09 -0.47 10.52
C ALA A 96 2.14 1.05 10.47
N ALA A 97 3.33 1.65 10.48
CA ALA A 97 3.50 3.10 10.39
C ALA A 97 3.04 3.65 9.03
N LEU A 98 3.40 2.98 7.95
CA LEU A 98 2.95 3.35 6.59
C LEU A 98 1.43 3.24 6.46
N LEU A 99 0.84 2.18 7.00
CA LEU A 99 -0.61 1.99 6.93
C LEU A 99 -1.34 3.09 7.70
N ALA A 100 -0.88 3.41 8.93
CA ALA A 100 -1.46 4.48 9.73
C ALA A 100 -1.33 5.83 9.02
N HIS A 101 -0.17 6.10 8.40
CA HIS A 101 0.05 7.33 7.63
C HIS A 101 -0.89 7.41 6.43
N ALA A 102 -1.03 6.32 5.67
CA ALA A 102 -1.91 6.27 4.52
C ALA A 102 -3.38 6.49 4.93
N GLU A 103 -3.83 5.91 6.05
CA GLU A 103 -5.19 6.10 6.55
C GLU A 103 -5.43 7.56 6.97
N ALA A 104 -4.47 8.19 7.63
CA ALA A 104 -4.57 9.60 8.00
C ALA A 104 -4.62 10.50 6.76
N GLU A 105 -3.80 10.21 5.76
CA GLU A 105 -3.80 10.94 4.48
C GLU A 105 -5.11 10.71 3.71
N ALA A 106 -5.65 9.51 3.75
CA ALA A 106 -6.94 9.23 3.13
C ALA A 106 -8.03 10.11 3.73
N LEU A 107 -8.09 10.22 5.06
CA LEU A 107 -9.04 11.11 5.73
C LEU A 107 -8.84 12.57 5.33
N ARG A 108 -7.59 13.03 5.30
CA ARG A 108 -7.26 14.41 4.89
C ARG A 108 -7.72 14.71 3.47
N LEU A 109 -7.62 13.72 2.59
CA LEU A 109 -8.02 13.84 1.18
C LEU A 109 -9.53 13.67 0.96
N GLY A 110 -10.29 13.43 2.02
CA GLY A 110 -11.75 13.32 1.94
C GLY A 110 -12.30 11.92 1.73
N TYR A 111 -11.45 10.90 1.79
CA TYR A 111 -11.92 9.52 1.74
C TYR A 111 -12.53 9.10 3.08
N ARG A 112 -13.43 8.14 3.05
CA ARG A 112 -14.11 7.59 4.23
C ARG A 112 -13.76 6.13 4.49
N ALA A 113 -13.10 5.49 3.56
CA ALA A 113 -12.71 4.09 3.65
C ALA A 113 -11.42 3.87 2.88
N VAL A 114 -10.70 2.81 3.25
CA VAL A 114 -9.56 2.31 2.49
C VAL A 114 -9.85 0.86 2.12
N ALA A 115 -9.57 0.51 0.89
CA ALA A 115 -9.69 -0.86 0.41
C ALA A 115 -8.42 -1.26 -0.34
N LEU A 116 -8.18 -2.54 -0.43
CA LEU A 116 -7.02 -3.10 -1.11
C LEU A 116 -7.33 -4.48 -1.66
N SER A 117 -6.54 -4.92 -2.61
CA SER A 117 -6.56 -6.29 -3.08
C SER A 117 -5.17 -6.91 -2.88
N THR A 118 -5.14 -8.13 -2.40
CA THR A 118 -3.91 -8.91 -2.32
C THR A 118 -4.18 -10.34 -2.77
N ARG A 119 -3.13 -11.13 -2.98
CA ARG A 119 -3.29 -12.53 -3.33
C ARG A 119 -3.61 -13.35 -2.09
N VAL A 120 -4.52 -14.33 -2.24
CA VAL A 120 -4.84 -15.26 -1.15
C VAL A 120 -3.59 -15.99 -0.65
N ILE A 121 -2.68 -16.33 -1.56
CA ILE A 121 -1.41 -16.99 -1.22
C ILE A 121 -0.50 -16.12 -0.34
N ASN A 122 -0.69 -14.80 -0.37
CA ASN A 122 0.06 -13.89 0.49
C ASN A 122 -0.56 -13.85 1.89
N THR A 123 -0.49 -14.98 2.60
CA THR A 123 -1.11 -15.15 3.92
C THR A 123 -0.59 -14.16 4.95
N ARG A 124 0.67 -13.75 4.82
CA ARG A 124 1.28 -12.76 5.71
C ARG A 124 0.63 -11.39 5.55
N ALA A 125 0.38 -10.95 4.33
CA ALA A 125 -0.31 -9.70 4.07
C ALA A 125 -1.75 -9.74 4.55
N VAL A 126 -2.47 -10.82 4.27
CA VAL A 126 -3.86 -10.99 4.73
C VAL A 126 -3.95 -10.89 6.26
N ALA A 127 -3.05 -11.56 6.97
CA ALA A 127 -3.00 -11.51 8.43
C ALA A 127 -2.64 -10.10 8.94
N PHE A 128 -1.70 -9.42 8.29
CA PHE A 128 -1.31 -8.07 8.64
C PHE A 128 -2.49 -7.10 8.54
N TYR A 129 -3.19 -7.10 7.42
CA TYR A 129 -4.34 -6.21 7.23
C TYR A 129 -5.50 -6.58 8.18
N GLY A 130 -5.76 -7.86 8.40
CA GLY A 130 -6.77 -8.30 9.36
C GLY A 130 -6.51 -7.78 10.76
N LYS A 131 -5.25 -7.82 11.19
CA LYS A 131 -4.81 -7.29 12.49
C LYS A 131 -5.07 -5.79 12.62
N HIS A 132 -5.03 -5.05 11.50
CA HIS A 132 -5.24 -3.60 11.47
C HIS A 132 -6.67 -3.20 11.14
N GLY A 133 -7.63 -4.13 11.24
CA GLY A 133 -9.05 -3.82 11.14
C GLY A 133 -9.65 -3.98 9.75
N TYR A 134 -8.92 -4.55 8.81
CA TYR A 134 -9.42 -4.80 7.46
C TYR A 134 -10.16 -6.14 7.42
N ALA A 135 -11.29 -6.16 6.75
CA ALA A 135 -12.13 -7.33 6.59
C ALA A 135 -12.49 -7.54 5.11
N PRO A 136 -12.85 -8.76 4.70
CA PRO A 136 -13.25 -9.00 3.33
C PRO A 136 -14.41 -8.11 2.89
N VAL A 137 -14.28 -7.56 1.68
CA VAL A 137 -15.30 -6.73 1.02
C VAL A 137 -15.56 -7.27 -0.38
N ALA A 138 -16.64 -6.81 -1.00
CA ALA A 138 -16.97 -7.18 -2.37
C ALA A 138 -15.82 -6.80 -3.32
N PRO A 139 -15.40 -7.71 -4.22
CA PRO A 139 -14.35 -7.41 -5.19
C PRO A 139 -14.82 -6.37 -6.21
N TRP A 140 -13.86 -5.67 -6.79
CA TRP A 140 -14.12 -4.64 -7.79
C TRP A 140 -13.21 -4.84 -9.01
N GLY A 141 -13.62 -4.24 -10.14
CA GLY A 141 -12.83 -4.22 -11.36
C GLY A 141 -12.37 -5.61 -11.79
N LYS A 142 -11.11 -5.73 -12.10
CA LYS A 142 -10.49 -7.00 -12.53
C LYS A 142 -10.48 -8.10 -11.45
N TYR A 143 -10.76 -7.74 -10.21
CA TYR A 143 -10.77 -8.71 -9.11
C TYR A 143 -12.09 -9.47 -9.00
N VAL A 144 -13.15 -9.00 -9.66
CA VAL A 144 -14.43 -9.71 -9.70
C VAL A 144 -14.22 -11.06 -10.39
N GLY A 145 -14.54 -12.16 -9.69
CA GLY A 145 -14.32 -13.51 -10.22
C GLY A 145 -12.87 -14.00 -10.18
N ALA A 146 -11.95 -13.21 -9.65
CA ALA A 146 -10.54 -13.60 -9.54
C ALA A 146 -10.30 -14.40 -8.26
N ALA A 147 -10.40 -15.73 -8.35
CA ALA A 147 -10.31 -16.62 -7.18
C ALA A 147 -8.96 -16.53 -6.43
N GLN A 148 -7.91 -16.06 -7.09
CA GLN A 148 -6.57 -15.92 -6.50
C GLN A 148 -6.42 -14.65 -5.66
N SER A 149 -7.37 -13.74 -5.74
CA SER A 149 -7.32 -12.44 -5.07
C SER A 149 -8.35 -12.36 -3.96
N ILE A 150 -8.03 -11.58 -2.94
CA ILE A 150 -8.97 -11.22 -1.88
C ILE A 150 -8.98 -9.70 -1.74
N CYS A 151 -10.17 -9.13 -1.66
CA CYS A 151 -10.35 -7.71 -1.43
C CYS A 151 -10.71 -7.45 0.02
N LEU A 152 -10.01 -6.53 0.64
CA LEU A 152 -10.15 -6.18 2.05
C LEU A 152 -10.45 -4.68 2.15
N GLY A 153 -11.22 -4.29 3.16
CA GLY A 153 -11.55 -2.89 3.38
C GLY A 153 -11.78 -2.55 4.83
N LYS A 154 -11.68 -1.25 5.11
CA LYS A 154 -11.83 -0.68 6.46
C LYS A 154 -12.50 0.68 6.35
N LEU A 155 -13.52 0.93 7.17
CA LEU A 155 -14.06 2.27 7.37
C LEU A 155 -13.12 3.07 8.27
N LEU A 156 -12.88 4.31 7.89
CA LEU A 156 -11.99 5.21 8.65
C LEU A 156 -12.74 5.99 9.72
#